data_c8bffbc614fc61a3e81c28d22b5df272
#
_entry.id   c8bffbc614fc61a3e81c28d22b5df272
#
_cell.length_a   1.000
_cell.length_b   1.000
_cell.length_c   1.000
_cell.angle_alpha   90.00
_cell.angle_beta   90.00
_cell.angle_gamma   90.00
#
_symmetry.space_group_name_H-M   'P 1'
#
loop_
_entity.id
_entity.type
_entity.pdbx_description
1 polymer ?
#
loop_
_entity_poly.entity_id
_entity_poly.type
_entity_poly.pdbx_seq_one_letter_code
_entity_poly.pdbx_strand_id
1 'polypeptide(L)'
;VPQNTTQGTGASIAVPADVPEPQPVLGGLTESAVFLVVSATGSPGSRERLLDVASSVNDLVRAVGFRQSAAGLTCVVGLGATFWDAVRPPGAPRPEGLHTFRAVQGAVHDAPSTPGDVLFHVRADRADLTFELTRQVMAALGDAVRVDDHVTGFRYFDSRDLLGFVDGTENPTGRAAAGAAIIPDGPFAGGSHVVVQKYVHDLAAWGALPVEAQERIIGRTKLDDVELADDVQPPDSHVSLNTIVEDDGTERDVLRDNMAFGDPSTGEFGTYYIAYAADVGVVERMLDNMFVGNPPGRYDHILDVSTALTGTSFFVPSLDLLESLADDAPETPGEPAPTEPGPAVATATATATATGQPAAPATTAPVGSLAIGSLKGEPS
;
A
#
# COMPACT_ATOMS: atom_id res chain seq x y z
N VAL A 1 -29.66 28.38 -10.79
CA VAL A 1 -28.75 27.26 -10.91
C VAL A 1 -29.05 26.32 -9.75
N PRO A 2 -29.61 25.12 -9.93
CA PRO A 2 -29.84 24.21 -8.83
C PRO A 2 -28.53 23.47 -8.52
N GLN A 3 -28.14 23.53 -7.24
CA GLN A 3 -27.03 22.72 -6.70
C GLN A 3 -27.53 21.27 -6.63
N ASN A 4 -26.89 20.41 -7.43
CA ASN A 4 -27.10 18.96 -7.38
C ASN A 4 -26.07 18.37 -6.42
N THR A 5 -26.41 18.28 -5.14
CA THR A 5 -25.68 17.53 -4.14
C THR A 5 -26.02 16.05 -4.32
N THR A 6 -25.26 15.35 -5.13
CA THR A 6 -25.29 13.89 -5.16
C THR A 6 -24.46 13.38 -3.98
N GLN A 7 -25.13 13.05 -2.88
CA GLN A 7 -24.57 12.21 -1.84
C GLN A 7 -24.31 10.82 -2.45
N GLY A 8 -23.05 10.51 -2.71
CA GLY A 8 -22.61 9.17 -3.06
C GLY A 8 -22.73 8.26 -1.83
N THR A 9 -23.88 7.60 -1.67
CA THR A 9 -23.95 6.38 -0.87
C THR A 9 -23.09 5.34 -1.57
N GLY A 10 -22.00 4.91 -0.94
CA GLY A 10 -21.12 3.87 -1.42
C GLY A 10 -21.94 2.63 -1.79
N ALA A 11 -22.25 2.48 -3.07
CA ALA A 11 -22.83 1.25 -3.59
C ALA A 11 -21.74 0.20 -3.52
N SER A 12 -21.93 -0.82 -2.68
CA SER A 12 -21.13 -2.02 -2.69
C SER A 12 -21.13 -2.59 -4.10
N ILE A 13 -19.95 -2.65 -4.73
CA ILE A 13 -19.78 -3.25 -6.05
C ILE A 13 -20.02 -4.74 -5.87
N ALA A 14 -21.10 -5.27 -6.46
CA ALA A 14 -21.47 -6.65 -6.29
C ALA A 14 -20.49 -7.59 -7.04
N VAL A 15 -19.65 -8.26 -6.28
CA VAL A 15 -18.93 -9.47 -6.70
C VAL A 15 -19.97 -10.59 -6.85
N PRO A 16 -19.84 -11.53 -7.82
CA PRO A 16 -20.72 -12.70 -7.91
C PRO A 16 -20.82 -13.44 -6.56
N ALA A 17 -22.00 -13.92 -6.21
CA ALA A 17 -22.29 -14.48 -4.88
C ALA A 17 -21.56 -15.80 -4.58
N ASP A 18 -20.95 -16.42 -5.57
CA ASP A 18 -20.17 -17.66 -5.51
C ASP A 18 -18.65 -17.45 -5.45
N VAL A 19 -18.20 -16.18 -5.50
CA VAL A 19 -16.79 -15.81 -5.33
C VAL A 19 -16.53 -15.52 -3.84
N PRO A 20 -15.45 -16.06 -3.23
CA PRO A 20 -15.05 -15.70 -1.87
C PRO A 20 -14.92 -14.18 -1.70
N GLU A 21 -15.24 -13.68 -0.50
CA GLU A 21 -15.24 -12.25 -0.25
C GLU A 21 -13.83 -11.65 -0.44
N PRO A 22 -13.67 -10.71 -1.40
CA PRO A 22 -12.37 -10.07 -1.62
C PRO A 22 -12.06 -9.10 -0.46
N GLN A 23 -10.77 -8.87 -0.21
CA GLN A 23 -10.35 -7.73 0.58
C GLN A 23 -10.92 -6.43 -0.06
N PRO A 24 -10.94 -5.27 0.65
CA PRO A 24 -11.59 -4.05 0.17
C PRO A 24 -10.82 -3.37 -1.00
N VAL A 25 -10.40 -4.16 -2.00
CA VAL A 25 -9.72 -3.71 -3.22
C VAL A 25 -10.60 -2.76 -4.03
N LEU A 26 -11.91 -3.07 -4.13
CA LEU A 26 -12.87 -2.31 -4.91
C LEU A 26 -13.39 -1.05 -4.18
N GLY A 27 -12.79 -0.66 -3.07
CA GLY A 27 -13.14 0.55 -2.34
C GLY A 27 -12.91 1.81 -3.21
N GLY A 28 -13.74 2.83 -3.00
CA GLY A 28 -13.55 4.13 -3.67
C GLY A 28 -12.25 4.82 -3.22
N LEU A 29 -11.80 5.79 -4.03
CA LEU A 29 -10.68 6.67 -3.69
C LEU A 29 -10.99 7.43 -2.39
N THR A 30 -10.01 7.53 -1.50
CA THR A 30 -10.11 8.20 -0.19
C THR A 30 -9.28 9.48 -0.15
N GLU A 31 -9.43 10.28 0.91
CA GLU A 31 -8.67 11.52 1.10
C GLU A 31 -7.22 11.27 1.56
N SER A 32 -6.95 10.11 2.18
CA SER A 32 -5.63 9.74 2.71
C SER A 32 -5.36 8.26 2.54
N ALA A 33 -4.12 7.92 2.20
CA ALA A 33 -3.63 6.55 2.20
C ALA A 33 -2.24 6.46 2.84
N VAL A 34 -1.91 5.27 3.38
CA VAL A 34 -0.56 4.89 3.75
C VAL A 34 -0.20 3.62 3.00
N PHE A 35 0.93 3.67 2.33
CA PHE A 35 1.56 2.53 1.67
C PHE A 35 2.75 2.10 2.53
N LEU A 36 2.63 0.95 3.17
CA LEU A 36 3.67 0.39 4.03
C LEU A 36 4.10 -0.96 3.49
N VAL A 37 5.34 -1.04 3.04
CA VAL A 37 5.99 -2.28 2.58
C VAL A 37 7.00 -2.70 3.62
N VAL A 38 6.90 -3.94 4.10
CA VAL A 38 7.79 -4.48 5.13
C VAL A 38 8.31 -5.85 4.72
N SER A 39 9.51 -6.19 5.23
CA SER A 39 10.07 -7.54 5.16
C SER A 39 10.41 -8.07 6.54
N ALA A 40 10.21 -9.38 6.75
CA ALA A 40 10.62 -10.05 7.98
C ALA A 40 12.14 -9.95 8.16
N THR A 41 12.60 -9.71 9.38
CA THR A 41 14.04 -9.54 9.69
C THR A 41 14.84 -10.83 9.58
N GLY A 42 14.15 -11.99 9.50
CA GLY A 42 14.79 -13.32 9.52
C GLY A 42 15.17 -13.79 10.92
N SER A 43 14.88 -13.02 11.97
CA SER A 43 14.99 -13.49 13.35
C SER A 43 13.95 -14.57 13.64
N PRO A 44 14.18 -15.48 14.59
CA PRO A 44 13.21 -16.51 14.95
C PRO A 44 11.84 -15.91 15.26
N GLY A 45 10.77 -16.47 14.69
CA GLY A 45 9.40 -16.00 14.89
C GLY A 45 9.01 -14.73 14.10
N SER A 46 9.94 -14.14 13.31
CA SER A 46 9.64 -12.88 12.61
C SER A 46 8.61 -13.04 11.49
N ARG A 47 8.64 -14.16 10.76
CA ARG A 47 7.68 -14.46 9.67
C ARG A 47 6.31 -14.78 10.23
N GLU A 48 6.27 -15.59 11.27
CA GLU A 48 5.05 -15.95 11.99
C GLU A 48 4.37 -14.72 12.55
N ARG A 49 5.14 -13.82 13.17
CA ARG A 49 4.61 -12.54 13.68
C ARG A 49 4.07 -11.66 12.56
N LEU A 50 4.77 -11.57 11.43
CA LEU A 50 4.33 -10.79 10.29
C LEU A 50 3.04 -11.36 9.70
N LEU A 51 2.95 -12.68 9.57
CA LEU A 51 1.75 -13.37 9.08
C LEU A 51 0.56 -13.18 10.03
N ASP A 52 0.77 -13.33 11.33
CA ASP A 52 -0.22 -13.12 12.39
C ASP A 52 -0.85 -11.72 12.32
N VAL A 53 -0.01 -10.69 12.22
CA VAL A 53 -0.48 -9.30 12.12
C VAL A 53 -1.18 -9.06 10.78
N ALA A 54 -0.67 -9.62 9.69
CA ALA A 54 -1.26 -9.49 8.37
C ALA A 54 -2.65 -10.12 8.30
N SER A 55 -2.83 -11.35 8.81
CA SER A 55 -4.11 -12.07 8.81
C SER A 55 -5.14 -11.47 9.77
N SER A 56 -4.71 -10.87 10.88
CA SER A 56 -5.59 -10.25 11.89
C SER A 56 -5.79 -8.73 11.71
N VAL A 57 -5.29 -8.12 10.64
CA VAL A 57 -5.34 -6.65 10.44
C VAL A 57 -6.75 -6.08 10.50
N ASN A 58 -7.77 -6.87 10.08
CA ASN A 58 -9.17 -6.44 10.11
C ASN A 58 -9.68 -6.18 11.54
N ASP A 59 -9.12 -6.83 12.56
CA ASP A 59 -9.43 -6.53 13.96
C ASP A 59 -8.94 -5.15 14.36
N LEU A 60 -7.74 -4.77 13.92
CA LEU A 60 -7.21 -3.42 14.13
C LEU A 60 -8.02 -2.38 13.37
N VAL A 61 -8.42 -2.66 12.11
CA VAL A 61 -9.30 -1.77 11.32
C VAL A 61 -10.60 -1.52 12.07
N ARG A 62 -11.26 -2.58 12.57
CA ARG A 62 -12.49 -2.45 13.36
C ARG A 62 -12.28 -1.67 14.66
N ALA A 63 -11.20 -1.93 15.36
CA ALA A 63 -10.89 -1.26 16.63
C ALA A 63 -10.62 0.24 16.45
N VAL A 64 -9.84 0.62 15.44
CA VAL A 64 -9.49 2.02 15.15
C VAL A 64 -10.69 2.75 14.54
N GLY A 65 -11.40 2.13 13.58
CA GLY A 65 -12.51 2.73 12.84
C GLY A 65 -13.82 2.81 13.61
N PHE A 66 -13.95 2.13 14.76
CA PHE A 66 -15.20 1.92 15.49
C PHE A 66 -16.07 3.17 15.68
N ARG A 67 -15.46 4.32 16.03
CA ARG A 67 -16.19 5.58 16.28
C ARG A 67 -16.33 6.46 15.04
N GLN A 68 -15.75 6.08 13.93
CA GLN A 68 -15.61 6.88 12.71
C GLN A 68 -15.92 6.05 11.47
N SER A 69 -16.91 5.19 11.52
CA SER A 69 -17.25 4.24 10.43
C SER A 69 -17.52 4.95 9.09
N ALA A 70 -18.04 6.20 9.14
CA ALA A 70 -18.28 7.00 7.95
C ALA A 70 -16.99 7.43 7.22
N ALA A 71 -15.83 7.35 7.88
CA ALA A 71 -14.53 7.70 7.26
C ALA A 71 -13.92 6.57 6.43
N GLY A 72 -14.59 5.42 6.32
CA GLY A 72 -14.23 4.34 5.39
C GLY A 72 -12.84 3.75 5.61
N LEU A 73 -12.37 3.66 6.90
CA LEU A 73 -11.05 3.07 7.18
C LEU A 73 -11.00 1.62 6.71
N THR A 74 -10.04 1.30 5.85
CA THR A 74 -9.77 -0.03 5.32
C THR A 74 -8.28 -0.29 5.28
N CYS A 75 -7.90 -1.57 5.21
CA CYS A 75 -6.54 -2.01 4.93
C CYS A 75 -6.60 -3.19 3.96
N VAL A 76 -5.82 -3.12 2.87
CA VAL A 76 -5.59 -4.24 1.98
C VAL A 76 -4.20 -4.80 2.27
N VAL A 77 -4.11 -6.11 2.42
CA VAL A 77 -2.86 -6.85 2.65
C VAL A 77 -2.46 -7.60 1.39
N GLY A 78 -1.25 -7.32 0.90
CA GLY A 78 -0.62 -8.07 -0.20
C GLY A 78 0.57 -8.87 0.31
N LEU A 79 0.74 -10.11 -0.16
CA LEU A 79 1.83 -11.01 0.20
C LEU A 79 2.78 -11.17 -0.98
N GLY A 80 4.07 -10.86 -0.78
CA GLY A 80 5.13 -11.01 -1.77
C GLY A 80 5.45 -12.48 -2.06
N ALA A 81 5.97 -12.76 -3.24
CA ALA A 81 6.22 -14.12 -3.71
C ALA A 81 7.12 -14.94 -2.77
N THR A 82 8.21 -14.35 -2.32
CA THR A 82 9.18 -15.01 -1.42
C THR A 82 8.55 -15.29 -0.04
N PHE A 83 7.76 -14.35 0.46
CA PHE A 83 7.06 -14.51 1.72
C PHE A 83 5.96 -15.57 1.61
N TRP A 84 5.16 -15.55 0.53
CA TRP A 84 4.17 -16.58 0.24
C TRP A 84 4.78 -17.99 0.29
N ASP A 85 5.88 -18.19 -0.45
CA ASP A 85 6.55 -19.51 -0.50
C ASP A 85 7.13 -19.93 0.86
N ALA A 86 7.48 -18.98 1.72
CA ALA A 86 8.06 -19.25 3.04
C ALA A 86 7.02 -19.59 4.12
N VAL A 87 5.77 -19.09 3.99
CA VAL A 87 4.71 -19.32 4.98
C VAL A 87 3.74 -20.43 4.59
N ARG A 88 3.81 -20.93 3.35
CA ARG A 88 2.98 -22.03 2.88
C ARG A 88 3.67 -23.39 3.01
N PRO A 89 2.92 -24.48 3.30
CA PRO A 89 3.48 -25.82 3.31
C PRO A 89 4.07 -26.19 1.94
N PRO A 90 5.13 -27.00 1.89
CA PRO A 90 5.68 -27.49 0.63
C PRO A 90 4.61 -28.16 -0.25
N GLY A 91 4.51 -27.73 -1.51
CA GLY A 91 3.51 -28.25 -2.46
C GLY A 91 2.13 -27.62 -2.37
N ALA A 92 1.92 -26.63 -1.51
CA ALA A 92 0.68 -25.86 -1.49
C ALA A 92 0.48 -25.12 -2.82
N PRO A 93 -0.77 -24.93 -3.26
CA PRO A 93 -1.07 -24.14 -4.46
C PRO A 93 -0.47 -22.73 -4.36
N ARG A 94 -0.04 -22.22 -5.52
CA ARG A 94 0.51 -20.88 -5.67
C ARG A 94 -0.32 -20.08 -6.66
N PRO A 95 -0.61 -18.79 -6.39
CA PRO A 95 -1.31 -17.94 -7.35
C PRO A 95 -0.55 -17.87 -8.67
N GLU A 96 -1.26 -18.03 -9.77
CA GLU A 96 -0.69 -17.82 -11.11
C GLU A 96 -0.24 -16.35 -11.24
N GLY A 97 0.93 -16.13 -11.85
CA GLY A 97 1.49 -14.78 -11.95
C GLY A 97 2.12 -14.22 -10.68
N LEU A 98 2.06 -14.90 -9.52
CA LEU A 98 2.78 -14.44 -8.33
C LEU A 98 4.28 -14.70 -8.49
N HIS A 99 5.05 -13.63 -8.63
CA HIS A 99 6.53 -13.65 -8.65
C HIS A 99 7.08 -12.33 -8.11
N THR A 100 8.37 -12.31 -7.76
CA THR A 100 9.06 -11.06 -7.43
C THR A 100 8.98 -10.11 -8.62
N PHE A 101 8.71 -8.83 -8.36
CA PHE A 101 8.65 -7.81 -9.42
C PHE A 101 9.89 -7.90 -10.33
N ARG A 102 9.66 -7.95 -11.62
CA ARG A 102 10.73 -7.96 -12.61
C ARG A 102 11.15 -6.53 -12.92
N ALA A 103 12.42 -6.19 -12.66
CA ALA A 103 12.96 -4.91 -13.09
C ALA A 103 12.78 -4.77 -14.61
N VAL A 104 12.24 -3.63 -15.06
CA VAL A 104 12.10 -3.32 -16.48
C VAL A 104 13.24 -2.41 -16.87
N GLN A 105 14.03 -2.83 -17.87
CA GLN A 105 15.16 -2.07 -18.38
C GLN A 105 14.81 -1.48 -19.73
N GLY A 106 14.60 -0.18 -19.75
CA GLY A 106 14.41 0.59 -20.98
C GLY A 106 15.74 1.06 -21.56
N ALA A 107 15.67 1.73 -22.72
CA ALA A 107 16.85 2.33 -23.35
C ALA A 107 17.30 3.62 -22.62
N VAL A 108 16.40 4.28 -21.89
CA VAL A 108 16.62 5.59 -21.25
C VAL A 108 16.29 5.54 -19.76
N HIS A 109 15.20 4.90 -19.38
CA HIS A 109 14.67 4.82 -18.01
C HIS A 109 14.45 3.38 -17.59
N ASP A 110 14.62 3.11 -16.29
CA ASP A 110 14.46 1.79 -15.70
C ASP A 110 13.43 1.80 -14.57
N ALA A 111 12.67 0.70 -14.41
CA ALA A 111 11.90 0.41 -13.23
C ALA A 111 12.66 -0.60 -12.36
N PRO A 112 13.12 -0.24 -11.16
CA PRO A 112 13.86 -1.15 -10.29
C PRO A 112 12.93 -2.20 -9.66
N SER A 113 13.50 -3.36 -9.29
CA SER A 113 12.86 -4.33 -8.39
C SER A 113 13.35 -4.08 -6.97
N THR A 114 12.43 -3.90 -6.05
CA THR A 114 12.74 -3.67 -4.63
C THR A 114 12.15 -4.77 -3.75
N PRO A 115 12.73 -5.02 -2.55
CA PRO A 115 12.22 -6.04 -1.64
C PRO A 115 10.84 -5.65 -1.07
N GLY A 116 10.11 -6.67 -0.61
CA GLY A 116 8.85 -6.51 0.12
C GLY A 116 8.22 -7.88 0.36
N ASP A 117 8.01 -8.22 1.62
CA ASP A 117 7.33 -9.45 2.02
C ASP A 117 5.82 -9.22 2.15
N VAL A 118 5.42 -8.10 2.77
CA VAL A 118 4.02 -7.74 2.97
C VAL A 118 3.80 -6.27 2.68
N LEU A 119 2.74 -5.98 1.92
CA LEU A 119 2.17 -4.65 1.72
C LEU A 119 0.97 -4.47 2.66
N PHE A 120 0.91 -3.37 3.37
CA PHE A 120 -0.29 -2.83 4.01
C PHE A 120 -0.68 -1.54 3.29
N HIS A 121 -1.78 -1.58 2.52
CA HIS A 121 -2.38 -0.40 1.89
C HIS A 121 -3.54 0.06 2.75
N VAL A 122 -3.30 1.07 3.58
CA VAL A 122 -4.26 1.64 4.53
C VAL A 122 -4.92 2.86 3.91
N ARG A 123 -6.26 2.94 3.92
CA ARG A 123 -7.03 4.03 3.32
C ARG A 123 -8.14 4.54 4.24
N ALA A 124 -8.38 5.85 4.23
CA ALA A 124 -9.51 6.48 4.90
C ALA A 124 -9.75 7.91 4.38
N ASP A 125 -10.95 8.47 4.61
CA ASP A 125 -11.21 9.89 4.37
C ASP A 125 -10.62 10.80 5.46
N ARG A 126 -9.84 10.22 6.39
CA ARG A 126 -9.21 10.95 7.49
C ARG A 126 -7.79 10.46 7.74
N ALA A 127 -6.83 11.37 7.64
CA ALA A 127 -5.41 11.07 7.84
C ALA A 127 -5.06 10.61 9.26
N ASP A 128 -5.80 11.01 10.30
CA ASP A 128 -5.58 10.54 11.66
C ASP A 128 -5.92 9.05 11.83
N LEU A 129 -6.88 8.52 11.07
CA LEU A 129 -7.22 7.10 11.09
C LEU A 129 -6.17 6.26 10.36
N THR A 130 -5.71 6.70 9.18
CA THR A 130 -4.62 6.00 8.48
C THR A 130 -3.33 6.01 9.30
N PHE A 131 -3.01 7.13 9.95
CA PHE A 131 -1.88 7.25 10.87
C PHE A 131 -2.02 6.29 12.06
N GLU A 132 -3.17 6.30 12.75
CA GLU A 132 -3.37 5.49 13.96
C GLU A 132 -3.36 3.99 13.64
N LEU A 133 -4.01 3.56 12.54
CA LEU A 133 -3.95 2.15 12.13
C LEU A 133 -2.52 1.72 11.81
N THR A 134 -1.78 2.51 11.02
CA THR A 134 -0.38 2.23 10.69
C THR A 134 0.49 2.15 11.96
N ARG A 135 0.28 3.08 12.90
CA ARG A 135 0.98 3.07 14.19
C ARG A 135 0.71 1.78 14.98
N GLN A 136 -0.55 1.30 15.01
CA GLN A 136 -0.91 0.05 15.69
C GLN A 136 -0.35 -1.17 14.99
N VAL A 137 -0.40 -1.23 13.65
CA VAL A 137 0.25 -2.29 12.85
C VAL A 137 1.75 -2.35 13.16
N MET A 138 2.45 -1.22 13.11
CA MET A 138 3.88 -1.16 13.44
C MET A 138 4.18 -1.56 14.89
N ALA A 139 3.34 -1.16 15.84
CA ALA A 139 3.48 -1.57 17.24
C ALA A 139 3.27 -3.09 17.43
N ALA A 140 2.32 -3.67 16.68
CA ALA A 140 2.08 -5.11 16.69
C ALA A 140 3.23 -5.90 16.04
N LEU A 141 3.84 -5.38 14.97
CA LEU A 141 4.99 -5.98 14.28
C LEU A 141 6.27 -5.89 15.12
N GLY A 142 6.49 -4.78 15.84
CA GLY A 142 7.66 -4.55 16.67
C GLY A 142 8.97 -4.65 15.87
N ASP A 143 9.92 -5.43 16.39
CA ASP A 143 11.25 -5.67 15.80
C ASP A 143 11.28 -6.87 14.83
N ALA A 144 10.12 -7.50 14.59
CA ALA A 144 10.03 -8.62 13.66
C ALA A 144 10.25 -8.23 12.18
N VAL A 145 10.10 -6.93 11.86
CA VAL A 145 10.16 -6.45 10.48
C VAL A 145 11.16 -5.32 10.29
N ARG A 146 11.63 -5.22 9.05
CA ARG A 146 12.26 -4.02 8.49
C ARG A 146 11.25 -3.33 7.58
N VAL A 147 11.18 -2.01 7.65
CA VAL A 147 10.42 -1.21 6.70
C VAL A 147 11.25 -1.05 5.43
N ASP A 148 10.70 -1.47 4.30
CA ASP A 148 11.33 -1.35 2.98
C ASP A 148 10.86 -0.08 2.27
N ASP A 149 9.56 0.26 2.41
CA ASP A 149 8.99 1.53 1.92
C ASP A 149 7.84 1.99 2.83
N HIS A 150 7.73 3.29 3.02
CA HIS A 150 6.64 3.92 3.78
C HIS A 150 6.32 5.27 3.19
N VAL A 151 5.13 5.41 2.60
CA VAL A 151 4.66 6.65 2.01
C VAL A 151 3.27 6.97 2.54
N THR A 152 3.08 8.23 2.97
CA THR A 152 1.77 8.79 3.27
C THR A 152 1.31 9.63 2.10
N GLY A 153 0.25 9.19 1.44
CA GLY A 153 -0.38 9.86 0.32
C GLY A 153 -1.58 10.69 0.75
N PHE A 154 -1.92 11.64 -0.08
CA PHE A 154 -3.08 12.51 0.10
C PHE A 154 -3.78 12.78 -1.23
N ARG A 155 -5.08 13.00 -1.18
CA ARG A 155 -5.82 13.48 -2.35
C ARG A 155 -5.44 14.93 -2.63
N TYR A 156 -5.00 15.18 -3.87
CA TYR A 156 -4.60 16.50 -4.30
C TYR A 156 -5.67 17.09 -5.22
N PHE A 157 -6.05 18.34 -5.02
CA PHE A 157 -7.09 19.09 -5.75
C PHE A 157 -7.97 18.22 -6.66
N ASP A 158 -9.20 18.35 -6.78
CA ASP A 158 -10.13 17.69 -7.72
C ASP A 158 -9.67 16.30 -8.26
N SER A 159 -8.98 15.48 -7.42
CA SER A 159 -8.36 14.19 -7.79
C SER A 159 -7.26 14.29 -8.86
N ARG A 160 -6.48 15.35 -8.86
CA ARG A 160 -5.31 15.50 -9.75
C ARG A 160 -4.05 14.90 -9.13
N ASP A 161 -3.11 14.54 -9.97
CA ASP A 161 -1.73 14.30 -9.58
C ASP A 161 -0.96 15.64 -9.41
N LEU A 162 0.30 15.56 -8.97
CA LEU A 162 1.16 16.75 -8.83
C LEU A 162 1.64 17.33 -10.19
N LEU A 163 1.45 16.60 -11.29
CA LEU A 163 1.68 17.10 -12.65
C LEU A 163 0.49 17.94 -13.15
N GLY A 164 -0.63 17.89 -12.42
CA GLY A 164 -1.83 18.69 -12.63
C GLY A 164 -2.88 18.05 -13.53
N PHE A 165 -2.78 16.75 -13.83
CA PHE A 165 -3.78 15.98 -14.57
C PHE A 165 -4.68 15.20 -13.61
N VAL A 166 -5.93 14.93 -14.04
CA VAL A 166 -6.86 14.12 -13.24
C VAL A 166 -6.35 12.68 -13.22
N ASP A 167 -6.22 12.10 -12.02
CA ASP A 167 -5.82 10.71 -11.84
C ASP A 167 -7.06 9.83 -11.65
N GLY A 168 -7.00 8.63 -12.21
CA GLY A 168 -8.07 7.65 -12.10
C GLY A 168 -9.25 7.83 -13.07
N THR A 169 -9.15 8.70 -14.08
CA THR A 169 -10.19 8.90 -15.11
C THR A 169 -10.51 7.59 -15.83
N GLU A 170 -9.49 6.80 -16.15
CA GLU A 170 -9.60 5.50 -16.84
C GLU A 170 -9.87 4.33 -15.88
N ASN A 171 -10.15 4.57 -14.61
CA ASN A 171 -10.49 3.49 -13.70
C ASN A 171 -11.85 2.87 -14.08
N PRO A 172 -11.90 1.55 -14.26
CA PRO A 172 -13.17 0.86 -14.48
C PRO A 172 -14.08 1.03 -13.25
N THR A 173 -15.38 1.03 -13.47
CA THR A 173 -16.36 1.19 -12.41
C THR A 173 -17.33 0.02 -12.34
N GLY A 174 -17.97 -0.17 -11.19
CA GLY A 174 -19.00 -1.19 -11.02
C GLY A 174 -18.49 -2.59 -11.34
N ARG A 175 -19.20 -3.32 -12.22
CA ARG A 175 -18.85 -4.70 -12.57
C ARG A 175 -17.53 -4.79 -13.37
N ALA A 176 -17.21 -3.77 -14.16
CA ALA A 176 -15.94 -3.74 -14.88
C ALA A 176 -14.75 -3.68 -13.92
N ALA A 177 -14.84 -2.88 -12.84
CA ALA A 177 -13.81 -2.83 -11.81
C ALA A 177 -13.58 -4.20 -11.15
N ALA A 178 -14.65 -4.92 -10.81
CA ALA A 178 -14.54 -6.27 -10.28
C ALA A 178 -13.88 -7.23 -11.28
N GLY A 179 -14.26 -7.15 -12.55
CA GLY A 179 -13.66 -7.98 -13.62
C GLY A 179 -12.19 -7.66 -13.88
N ALA A 180 -11.78 -6.41 -13.74
CA ALA A 180 -10.39 -5.99 -13.92
C ALA A 180 -9.49 -6.39 -12.74
N ALA A 181 -10.00 -6.29 -11.50
CA ALA A 181 -9.18 -6.40 -10.30
C ALA A 181 -9.30 -7.72 -9.54
N ILE A 182 -10.43 -8.45 -9.64
CA ILE A 182 -10.68 -9.63 -8.82
C ILE A 182 -10.61 -10.91 -9.65
N ILE A 183 -9.85 -11.89 -9.18
CA ILE A 183 -9.74 -13.23 -9.77
C ILE A 183 -11.11 -13.90 -9.66
N PRO A 184 -11.73 -14.30 -10.81
CA PRO A 184 -13.13 -14.71 -10.81
C PRO A 184 -13.36 -16.13 -10.34
N ASP A 185 -12.38 -17.04 -10.48
CA ASP A 185 -12.56 -18.47 -10.24
C ASP A 185 -11.25 -19.16 -9.79
N GLY A 186 -11.33 -20.48 -9.57
CA GLY A 186 -10.19 -21.29 -9.14
C GLY A 186 -9.84 -21.17 -7.65
N PRO A 187 -8.70 -21.73 -7.22
CA PRO A 187 -8.32 -21.82 -5.81
C PRO A 187 -7.98 -20.46 -5.18
N PHE A 188 -7.86 -19.41 -5.97
CA PHE A 188 -7.55 -18.06 -5.55
C PHE A 188 -8.64 -17.04 -5.93
N ALA A 189 -9.85 -17.54 -6.23
CA ALA A 189 -11.00 -16.69 -6.48
C ALA A 189 -11.20 -15.68 -5.33
N GLY A 190 -11.65 -14.47 -5.63
CA GLY A 190 -11.77 -13.39 -4.67
C GLY A 190 -10.44 -12.70 -4.33
N GLY A 191 -9.31 -13.24 -4.80
CA GLY A 191 -8.00 -12.59 -4.68
C GLY A 191 -7.76 -11.55 -5.78
N SER A 192 -6.60 -10.89 -5.69
CA SER A 192 -6.12 -9.90 -6.66
C SER A 192 -4.60 -9.92 -6.71
N HIS A 193 -4.01 -9.43 -7.79
CA HIS A 193 -2.60 -9.04 -7.82
C HIS A 193 -2.49 -7.54 -7.58
N VAL A 194 -1.38 -7.10 -6.99
CA VAL A 194 -1.10 -5.68 -6.83
C VAL A 194 0.36 -5.39 -7.12
N VAL A 195 0.59 -4.33 -7.89
CA VAL A 195 1.93 -3.79 -8.16
C VAL A 195 1.99 -2.39 -7.57
N VAL A 196 3.08 -2.08 -6.87
CA VAL A 196 3.33 -0.77 -6.28
C VAL A 196 4.68 -0.22 -6.74
N GLN A 197 4.71 1.10 -7.00
CA GLN A 197 5.92 1.84 -7.34
C GLN A 197 5.87 3.26 -6.77
N LYS A 198 6.98 3.72 -6.21
CA LYS A 198 7.16 5.11 -5.79
C LYS A 198 7.81 5.88 -6.94
N TYR A 199 7.11 6.87 -7.49
CA TYR A 199 7.65 7.80 -8.49
C TYR A 199 7.93 9.15 -7.86
N VAL A 200 9.11 9.71 -8.14
CA VAL A 200 9.47 11.09 -7.77
C VAL A 200 9.48 11.94 -9.02
N HIS A 201 8.89 13.14 -8.94
CA HIS A 201 8.71 14.04 -10.07
C HIS A 201 9.65 15.24 -10.00
N ASP A 202 10.29 15.59 -11.13
CA ASP A 202 10.94 16.89 -11.33
C ASP A 202 9.87 17.91 -11.75
N LEU A 203 9.20 18.51 -10.76
CA LEU A 203 8.17 19.50 -11.00
C LEU A 203 8.72 20.79 -11.64
N ALA A 204 10.02 21.08 -11.49
CA ALA A 204 10.65 22.24 -12.14
C ALA A 204 10.81 22.01 -13.64
N ALA A 205 11.32 20.85 -14.05
CA ALA A 205 11.41 20.45 -15.46
C ALA A 205 10.00 20.34 -16.07
N TRP A 206 9.05 19.74 -15.37
CA TRP A 206 7.65 19.65 -15.83
C TRP A 206 7.01 21.04 -16.03
N GLY A 207 7.16 21.94 -15.06
CA GLY A 207 6.62 23.29 -15.12
C GLY A 207 7.27 24.19 -16.18
N ALA A 208 8.44 23.82 -16.69
CA ALA A 208 9.11 24.53 -17.80
C ALA A 208 8.51 24.16 -19.18
N LEU A 209 7.77 23.05 -19.27
CA LEU A 209 7.12 22.65 -20.52
C LEU A 209 5.84 23.48 -20.77
N PRO A 210 5.59 23.90 -22.03
CA PRO A 210 4.27 24.44 -22.39
C PRO A 210 3.13 23.43 -22.12
N VAL A 211 1.94 23.94 -21.79
CA VAL A 211 0.79 23.09 -21.47
C VAL A 211 0.48 22.09 -22.58
N GLU A 212 0.55 22.55 -23.84
CA GLU A 212 0.30 21.69 -25.01
C GLU A 212 1.33 20.55 -25.15
N ALA A 213 2.57 20.75 -24.66
CA ALA A 213 3.57 19.69 -24.61
C ALA A 213 3.25 18.70 -23.50
N GLN A 214 2.82 19.19 -22.32
CA GLN A 214 2.36 18.33 -21.21
C GLN A 214 1.16 17.49 -21.62
N GLU A 215 0.16 18.09 -22.27
CA GLU A 215 -1.04 17.40 -22.78
C GLU A 215 -0.69 16.30 -23.81
N ARG A 216 0.29 16.55 -24.67
CA ARG A 216 0.76 15.53 -25.63
C ARG A 216 1.51 14.39 -24.97
N ILE A 217 2.28 14.65 -23.91
CA ILE A 217 2.97 13.61 -23.12
C ILE A 217 1.92 12.73 -22.44
N ILE A 218 0.91 13.32 -21.83
CA ILE A 218 -0.13 12.56 -21.11
C ILE A 218 -1.12 11.90 -22.09
N GLY A 219 -1.54 12.60 -23.14
CA GLY A 219 -2.58 12.14 -24.08
C GLY A 219 -3.97 12.73 -23.78
N ARG A 220 -4.08 13.71 -22.84
CA ARG A 220 -5.33 14.33 -22.40
C ARG A 220 -5.16 15.84 -22.25
N THR A 221 -6.24 16.60 -22.34
CA THR A 221 -6.23 18.03 -22.00
C THR A 221 -6.09 18.22 -20.50
N LYS A 222 -5.29 19.19 -20.10
CA LYS A 222 -4.98 19.41 -18.67
C LYS A 222 -6.14 20.00 -17.89
N LEU A 223 -6.89 20.93 -18.51
CA LEU A 223 -7.98 21.63 -17.83
C LEU A 223 -9.26 20.78 -17.77
N ASP A 224 -9.69 20.28 -18.91
CA ASP A 224 -11.02 19.67 -19.09
C ASP A 224 -10.99 18.16 -19.01
N ASP A 225 -9.81 17.53 -18.86
CA ASP A 225 -9.60 16.08 -18.77
C ASP A 225 -10.25 15.31 -19.92
N VAL A 226 -10.12 15.85 -21.13
CA VAL A 226 -10.63 15.22 -22.35
C VAL A 226 -9.47 14.53 -23.06
N GLU A 227 -9.63 13.26 -23.41
CA GLU A 227 -8.66 12.53 -24.21
C GLU A 227 -8.44 13.20 -25.56
N LEU A 228 -7.19 13.24 -26.02
CA LEU A 228 -6.87 13.81 -27.31
C LEU A 228 -7.44 12.90 -28.43
N ALA A 229 -7.91 13.53 -29.50
CA ALA A 229 -8.43 12.76 -30.64
C ALA A 229 -7.31 11.91 -31.27
N ASP A 230 -7.67 10.73 -31.80
CA ASP A 230 -6.75 9.71 -32.33
C ASP A 230 -5.77 10.24 -33.41
N ASP A 231 -6.19 11.25 -34.18
CA ASP A 231 -5.36 11.87 -35.22
C ASP A 231 -4.36 12.91 -34.65
N VAL A 232 -4.48 13.27 -33.37
CA VAL A 232 -3.65 14.25 -32.66
C VAL A 232 -2.84 13.62 -31.54
N GLN A 233 -3.36 12.57 -30.91
CA GLN A 233 -2.74 11.87 -29.79
C GLN A 233 -1.44 11.19 -30.22
N PRO A 234 -0.29 11.49 -29.56
CA PRO A 234 0.95 10.79 -29.87
C PRO A 234 0.84 9.29 -29.49
N PRO A 235 1.36 8.37 -30.31
CA PRO A 235 1.35 6.95 -29.99
C PRO A 235 2.29 6.55 -28.85
N ASP A 236 3.11 7.48 -28.35
CA ASP A 236 3.98 7.38 -27.18
C ASP A 236 3.50 8.27 -26.03
N SER A 237 2.25 8.72 -26.07
CA SER A 237 1.60 9.34 -24.93
C SER A 237 1.35 8.33 -23.81
N HIS A 238 1.28 8.82 -22.56
CA HIS A 238 1.00 7.98 -21.39
C HIS A 238 -0.29 7.16 -21.56
N VAL A 239 -1.36 7.77 -22.03
CA VAL A 239 -2.64 7.08 -22.29
C VAL A 239 -2.46 5.99 -23.35
N SER A 240 -1.88 6.32 -24.52
CA SER A 240 -1.71 5.35 -25.61
C SER A 240 -0.87 4.12 -25.24
N LEU A 241 0.20 4.31 -24.44
CA LEU A 241 1.06 3.20 -24.04
C LEU A 241 0.46 2.34 -22.93
N ASN A 242 -0.47 2.91 -22.13
CA ASN A 242 -1.14 2.20 -21.04
C ASN A 242 -2.51 1.61 -21.44
N THR A 243 -2.99 1.86 -22.64
CA THR A 243 -4.18 1.20 -23.20
C THR A 243 -3.76 -0.17 -23.77
N ILE A 244 -4.19 -1.25 -23.13
CA ILE A 244 -3.86 -2.62 -23.51
C ILE A 244 -5.04 -3.22 -24.25
N VAL A 245 -4.86 -3.48 -25.55
CA VAL A 245 -5.87 -4.12 -26.38
C VAL A 245 -5.38 -5.48 -26.83
N GLU A 246 -6.21 -6.51 -26.68
CA GLU A 246 -5.92 -7.89 -27.11
C GLU A 246 -6.17 -8.03 -28.63
N ASP A 247 -5.70 -9.12 -29.22
CA ASP A 247 -5.85 -9.41 -30.66
C ASP A 247 -7.33 -9.47 -31.12
N ASP A 248 -8.23 -9.77 -30.19
CA ASP A 248 -9.68 -9.83 -30.47
C ASP A 248 -10.38 -8.46 -30.30
N GLY A 249 -9.63 -7.42 -29.99
CA GLY A 249 -10.13 -6.07 -29.74
C GLY A 249 -10.65 -5.82 -28.33
N THR A 250 -10.48 -6.78 -27.40
CA THR A 250 -10.85 -6.58 -26.00
C THR A 250 -9.83 -5.69 -25.31
N GLU A 251 -10.29 -4.60 -24.69
CA GLU A 251 -9.48 -3.75 -23.83
C GLU A 251 -9.34 -4.39 -22.45
N ARG A 252 -8.12 -4.30 -21.87
CA ARG A 252 -7.78 -4.84 -20.56
C ARG A 252 -7.49 -3.72 -19.60
N ASP A 253 -8.29 -3.65 -18.56
CA ASP A 253 -8.19 -2.64 -17.52
C ASP A 253 -7.47 -3.15 -16.28
N VAL A 254 -6.99 -2.20 -15.47
CA VAL A 254 -6.53 -2.39 -14.10
C VAL A 254 -7.22 -1.35 -13.20
N LEU A 255 -7.34 -1.65 -11.90
CA LEU A 255 -7.89 -0.69 -10.94
C LEU A 255 -6.73 0.03 -10.23
N ARG A 256 -6.57 1.33 -10.49
CA ARG A 256 -5.53 2.17 -9.88
C ARG A 256 -6.09 2.94 -8.70
N ASP A 257 -5.30 3.08 -7.65
CA ASP A 257 -5.61 3.88 -6.45
C ASP A 257 -4.38 4.73 -6.06
N ASN A 258 -3.85 5.43 -7.07
CA ASN A 258 -2.66 6.25 -6.93
C ASN A 258 -2.89 7.39 -5.94
N MET A 259 -1.82 7.82 -5.27
CA MET A 259 -1.86 8.97 -4.37
C MET A 259 -0.66 9.89 -4.61
N ALA A 260 -0.94 11.18 -4.63
CA ALA A 260 0.11 12.18 -4.51
C ALA A 260 0.78 12.09 -3.13
N PHE A 261 2.09 12.28 -3.09
CA PHE A 261 2.84 12.47 -1.85
C PHE A 261 3.88 13.58 -2.02
N GLY A 262 4.35 14.15 -0.92
CA GLY A 262 5.46 15.08 -0.99
C GLY A 262 5.74 15.79 0.32
N ASP A 263 6.97 16.33 0.39
CA ASP A 263 7.43 17.18 1.47
C ASP A 263 7.99 18.49 0.89
N PRO A 264 7.27 19.62 1.02
CA PRO A 264 7.72 20.90 0.54
C PRO A 264 9.04 21.39 1.16
N SER A 265 9.44 20.85 2.33
CA SER A 265 10.66 21.23 3.02
C SER A 265 11.91 20.60 2.39
N THR A 266 11.78 19.40 1.85
CA THR A 266 12.86 18.66 1.18
C THR A 266 12.82 18.82 -0.33
N GLY A 267 11.67 19.21 -0.90
CA GLY A 267 11.45 19.27 -2.34
C GLY A 267 11.21 17.90 -2.98
N GLU A 268 10.95 16.86 -2.17
CA GLU A 268 10.53 15.55 -2.69
C GLU A 268 9.04 15.56 -2.98
N PHE A 269 8.67 15.33 -4.24
CA PHE A 269 7.29 15.29 -4.72
C PHE A 269 7.09 14.10 -5.63
N GLY A 270 5.94 13.46 -5.57
CA GLY A 270 5.73 12.30 -6.40
C GLY A 270 4.31 11.72 -6.38
N THR A 271 4.18 10.62 -7.10
CA THR A 271 2.98 9.77 -7.09
C THR A 271 3.37 8.38 -6.62
N TYR A 272 2.64 7.87 -5.61
CA TYR A 272 2.71 6.46 -5.28
C TYR A 272 1.71 5.73 -6.16
N TYR A 273 2.25 4.97 -7.11
CA TYR A 273 1.49 4.14 -8.02
C TYR A 273 1.09 2.85 -7.33
N ILE A 274 -0.17 2.48 -7.44
CA ILE A 274 -0.71 1.19 -7.05
C ILE A 274 -1.76 0.73 -8.06
N ALA A 275 -1.60 -0.47 -8.58
CA ALA A 275 -2.55 -1.07 -9.51
C ALA A 275 -2.94 -2.47 -9.05
N TYR A 276 -4.24 -2.70 -8.95
CA TYR A 276 -4.84 -4.00 -8.69
C TYR A 276 -5.31 -4.62 -10.00
N ALA A 277 -5.03 -5.91 -10.18
CA ALA A 277 -5.41 -6.65 -11.39
C ALA A 277 -5.78 -8.10 -11.08
N ALA A 278 -6.76 -8.64 -11.77
CA ALA A 278 -7.04 -10.08 -11.77
C ALA A 278 -5.90 -10.87 -12.45
N ASP A 279 -5.25 -10.25 -13.42
CA ASP A 279 -4.09 -10.77 -14.15
C ASP A 279 -2.94 -9.75 -14.09
N VAL A 280 -1.86 -10.09 -13.37
CA VAL A 280 -0.69 -9.20 -13.25
C VAL A 280 -0.01 -8.91 -14.57
N GLY A 281 -0.13 -9.81 -15.57
CA GLY A 281 0.45 -9.65 -16.90
C GLY A 281 -0.07 -8.40 -17.63
N VAL A 282 -1.25 -7.89 -17.28
CA VAL A 282 -1.76 -6.62 -17.81
C VAL A 282 -0.90 -5.45 -17.32
N VAL A 283 -0.64 -5.39 -16.01
CA VAL A 283 0.24 -4.35 -15.41
C VAL A 283 1.66 -4.44 -15.98
N GLU A 284 2.18 -5.66 -16.14
CA GLU A 284 3.52 -5.88 -16.68
C GLU A 284 3.64 -5.38 -18.12
N ARG A 285 2.62 -5.61 -18.97
CA ARG A 285 2.59 -5.07 -20.33
C ARG A 285 2.53 -3.53 -20.35
N MET A 286 1.75 -2.91 -19.44
CA MET A 286 1.73 -1.46 -19.28
C MET A 286 3.13 -0.94 -18.95
N LEU A 287 3.83 -1.56 -18.00
CA LEU A 287 5.19 -1.16 -17.63
C LEU A 287 6.20 -1.40 -18.76
N ASP A 288 6.12 -2.52 -19.47
CA ASP A 288 6.97 -2.76 -20.63
C ASP A 288 6.73 -1.69 -21.72
N ASN A 289 5.48 -1.33 -22.00
CA ASN A 289 5.16 -0.25 -22.93
C ASN A 289 5.71 1.10 -22.47
N MET A 290 5.60 1.41 -21.17
CA MET A 290 6.10 2.68 -20.61
C MET A 290 7.63 2.78 -20.69
N PHE A 291 8.36 1.76 -20.24
CA PHE A 291 9.82 1.82 -20.08
C PHE A 291 10.59 1.38 -21.32
N VAL A 292 10.16 0.29 -21.97
CA VAL A 292 10.80 -0.23 -23.19
C VAL A 292 10.23 0.44 -24.42
N GLY A 293 8.94 0.71 -24.42
CA GLY A 293 8.20 1.33 -25.51
C GLY A 293 7.54 0.31 -26.45
N ASN A 294 6.50 0.78 -27.15
CA ASN A 294 5.78 0.00 -28.15
C ASN A 294 5.67 0.81 -29.49
N PRO A 295 6.49 0.51 -30.51
CA PRO A 295 7.59 -0.46 -30.55
C PRO A 295 8.79 -0.05 -29.66
N PRO A 296 9.73 -0.96 -29.36
CA PRO A 296 10.89 -0.66 -28.51
C PRO A 296 11.63 0.62 -28.92
N GLY A 297 11.95 1.44 -27.91
CA GLY A 297 12.55 2.77 -28.06
C GLY A 297 11.54 3.93 -28.16
N ARG A 298 10.24 3.64 -28.23
CA ARG A 298 9.16 4.62 -28.17
C ARG A 298 8.52 4.55 -26.78
N TYR A 299 9.28 4.99 -25.79
CA TYR A 299 8.92 4.95 -24.37
C TYR A 299 8.01 6.12 -23.97
N ASP A 300 7.43 6.03 -22.78
CA ASP A 300 6.56 7.04 -22.20
C ASP A 300 7.35 8.27 -21.72
N HIS A 301 7.12 9.42 -22.34
CA HIS A 301 7.82 10.66 -22.03
C HIS A 301 7.48 11.27 -20.65
N ILE A 302 6.50 10.74 -19.92
CA ILE A 302 6.31 11.09 -18.51
C ILE A 302 7.55 10.71 -17.67
N LEU A 303 8.29 9.68 -18.09
CA LEU A 303 9.49 9.20 -17.43
C LEU A 303 10.66 10.19 -17.52
N ASP A 304 10.64 11.15 -18.45
CA ASP A 304 11.65 12.22 -18.53
C ASP A 304 11.58 13.15 -17.32
N VAL A 305 10.44 13.19 -16.62
CA VAL A 305 10.21 14.01 -15.41
C VAL A 305 9.79 13.19 -14.19
N SER A 306 9.64 11.86 -14.32
CA SER A 306 9.16 10.96 -13.26
C SER A 306 10.08 9.75 -13.16
N THR A 307 10.75 9.60 -12.02
CA THR A 307 11.70 8.51 -11.79
C THR A 307 11.10 7.46 -10.85
N ALA A 308 11.04 6.21 -11.29
CA ALA A 308 10.65 5.08 -10.45
C ALA A 308 11.78 4.75 -9.45
N LEU A 309 11.50 4.83 -8.15
CA LEU A 309 12.44 4.51 -7.09
C LEU A 309 12.26 3.09 -6.53
N THR A 310 11.03 2.57 -6.60
CA THR A 310 10.69 1.23 -6.12
C THR A 310 9.88 0.47 -7.17
N GLY A 311 9.79 -0.86 -6.99
CA GLY A 311 8.92 -1.72 -7.78
C GLY A 311 8.75 -3.05 -7.04
N THR A 312 7.54 -3.34 -6.57
CA THR A 312 7.23 -4.57 -5.84
C THR A 312 5.86 -5.11 -6.25
N SER A 313 5.75 -6.42 -6.36
CA SER A 313 4.50 -7.11 -6.69
C SER A 313 4.07 -8.04 -5.57
N PHE A 314 2.75 -8.12 -5.33
CA PHE A 314 2.15 -8.92 -4.28
C PHE A 314 0.89 -9.63 -4.80
N PHE A 315 0.51 -10.69 -4.12
CA PHE A 315 -0.81 -11.29 -4.21
C PHE A 315 -1.65 -10.85 -3.02
N VAL A 316 -2.87 -10.42 -3.28
CA VAL A 316 -3.89 -10.05 -2.29
C VAL A 316 -4.87 -11.22 -2.17
N PRO A 317 -4.81 -12.05 -1.12
CA PRO A 317 -5.76 -13.15 -0.93
C PRO A 317 -7.17 -12.64 -0.65
N SER A 318 -8.21 -13.47 -0.88
CA SER A 318 -9.54 -13.23 -0.33
C SER A 318 -9.50 -13.15 1.20
N LEU A 319 -10.54 -12.61 1.84
CA LEU A 319 -10.57 -12.48 3.31
C LEU A 319 -10.43 -13.85 4.00
N ASP A 320 -11.22 -14.83 3.58
CA ASP A 320 -11.17 -16.19 4.16
C ASP A 320 -9.80 -16.85 3.99
N LEU A 321 -9.20 -16.67 2.80
CA LEU A 321 -7.87 -17.21 2.54
C LEU A 321 -6.81 -16.52 3.42
N LEU A 322 -6.86 -15.21 3.56
CA LEU A 322 -5.90 -14.45 4.40
C LEU A 322 -5.98 -14.89 5.86
N GLU A 323 -7.18 -15.05 6.41
CA GLU A 323 -7.40 -15.52 7.78
C GLU A 323 -6.90 -16.96 7.98
N SER A 324 -7.15 -17.86 7.01
CA SER A 324 -6.70 -19.25 7.10
C SER A 324 -5.19 -19.46 7.01
N LEU A 325 -4.45 -18.49 6.44
CA LEU A 325 -2.99 -18.59 6.31
C LEU A 325 -2.27 -18.67 7.66
N ALA A 326 -2.80 -18.04 8.70
CA ALA A 326 -2.23 -18.12 10.05
C ALA A 326 -2.42 -19.52 10.68
N ASP A 327 -3.55 -20.16 10.38
CA ASP A 327 -3.87 -21.51 10.89
C ASP A 327 -3.06 -22.60 10.19
N ASP A 328 -2.71 -22.39 8.91
CA ASP A 328 -2.00 -23.35 8.06
C ASP A 328 -0.45 -23.20 8.14
N ALA A 329 0.06 -22.22 8.88
CA ALA A 329 1.50 -21.98 8.99
C ALA A 329 2.20 -23.22 9.55
N PRO A 330 3.33 -23.68 8.97
CA PRO A 330 4.05 -24.83 9.48
C PRO A 330 4.53 -24.53 10.90
N GLU A 331 4.17 -25.42 11.86
CA GLU A 331 4.65 -25.30 13.23
C GLU A 331 6.18 -25.26 13.22
N THR A 332 6.75 -24.16 13.68
CA THR A 332 8.21 -24.08 13.93
C THR A 332 8.54 -25.20 14.92
N PRO A 333 9.57 -26.06 14.68
CA PRO A 333 9.94 -27.11 15.62
C PRO A 333 10.15 -26.48 16.99
N GLY A 334 9.26 -26.86 17.91
CA GLY A 334 9.05 -26.18 19.18
C GLY A 334 10.33 -25.95 19.99
N GLU A 335 10.45 -24.76 20.51
CA GLU A 335 11.25 -24.50 21.70
C GLU A 335 10.81 -25.50 22.79
N PRO A 336 11.72 -26.27 23.41
CA PRO A 336 11.32 -27.24 24.42
C PRO A 336 10.57 -26.51 25.53
N ALA A 337 9.38 -27.01 25.85
CA ALA A 337 8.52 -26.50 26.91
C ALA A 337 9.35 -26.15 28.14
N PRO A 338 9.12 -25.00 28.79
CA PRO A 338 9.87 -24.65 30.00
C PRO A 338 9.67 -25.77 31.00
N THR A 339 10.77 -26.43 31.38
CA THR A 339 10.80 -27.46 32.41
C THR A 339 10.29 -26.83 33.68
N GLU A 340 9.19 -27.32 34.22
CA GLU A 340 8.67 -26.92 35.54
C GLU A 340 9.81 -27.00 36.55
N PRO A 341 10.04 -25.97 37.37
CA PRO A 341 11.01 -26.04 38.43
C PRO A 341 10.56 -27.08 39.43
N GLY A 342 11.32 -28.18 39.55
CA GLY A 342 11.12 -29.21 40.53
C GLY A 342 11.08 -28.60 41.94
N PRO A 343 10.44 -29.28 42.94
CA PRO A 343 10.16 -28.74 44.26
C PRO A 343 11.44 -28.32 44.97
N ALA A 344 11.49 -27.06 45.41
CA ALA A 344 12.58 -26.50 46.19
C ALA A 344 12.80 -27.25 47.48
N VAL A 345 13.96 -27.86 47.64
CA VAL A 345 14.45 -28.38 48.92
C VAL A 345 14.78 -27.19 49.82
N ALA A 346 14.01 -27.04 50.89
CA ALA A 346 14.28 -26.07 51.93
C ALA A 346 15.56 -26.46 52.69
N THR A 347 16.59 -25.60 52.61
CA THR A 347 17.74 -25.66 53.48
C THR A 347 17.74 -24.44 54.42
N ALA A 348 17.75 -24.72 55.69
CA ALA A 348 17.62 -23.76 56.78
C ALA A 348 18.90 -22.93 57.01
N THR A 349 18.66 -21.69 57.34
CA THR A 349 19.25 -20.82 58.35
C THR A 349 20.78 -20.77 58.57
N ALA A 350 21.35 -19.58 58.38
CA ALA A 350 22.33 -19.04 59.33
C ALA A 350 22.30 -17.50 59.32
N THR A 351 21.99 -16.97 60.47
CA THR A 351 22.01 -15.58 60.92
C THR A 351 23.44 -15.07 61.01
N ALA A 352 23.76 -13.92 60.42
CA ALA A 352 24.92 -13.13 60.83
C ALA A 352 24.61 -11.64 60.76
N THR A 353 24.60 -11.02 61.92
CA THR A 353 24.51 -9.60 62.23
C THR A 353 25.85 -8.92 61.88
N ALA A 354 25.82 -7.80 61.12
CA ALA A 354 26.87 -6.79 61.23
C ALA A 354 26.38 -5.41 60.83
N THR A 355 26.55 -4.51 61.75
CA THR A 355 26.34 -3.08 61.80
C THR A 355 27.19 -2.29 60.82
N GLY A 356 26.64 -1.23 60.24
CA GLY A 356 27.41 -0.22 59.48
C GLY A 356 26.53 0.94 59.00
N GLN A 357 26.86 2.10 59.44
CA GLN A 357 26.20 3.41 59.47
C GLN A 357 26.11 4.12 58.10
N PRO A 358 25.27 5.16 57.92
CA PRO A 358 24.71 5.61 56.63
C PRO A 358 25.54 6.70 55.94
N ALA A 359 25.49 6.73 54.62
CA ALA A 359 25.95 7.85 53.80
C ALA A 359 24.78 8.64 53.23
N ALA A 360 24.94 9.95 53.17
CA ALA A 360 23.94 10.97 52.89
C ALA A 360 23.43 11.03 51.43
N PRO A 361 22.29 11.66 51.14
CA PRO A 361 21.57 11.57 49.86
C PRO A 361 22.07 12.56 48.82
N ALA A 362 22.10 12.10 47.57
CA ALA A 362 22.31 12.93 46.39
C ALA A 362 20.99 13.58 45.93
N THR A 363 21.06 14.87 45.70
CA THR A 363 19.99 15.77 45.28
C THR A 363 19.54 15.48 43.87
N THR A 364 18.29 15.12 43.66
CA THR A 364 17.64 15.09 42.36
C THR A 364 16.96 16.42 42.06
N ALA A 365 17.30 17.05 40.94
CA ALA A 365 16.62 18.23 40.41
C ALA A 365 15.22 17.89 39.84
N PRO A 366 14.23 18.78 39.94
CA PRO A 366 12.89 18.50 39.50
C PRO A 366 12.74 18.69 37.98
N VAL A 367 12.12 17.72 37.33
CA VAL A 367 11.66 17.79 35.92
C VAL A 367 10.46 18.73 35.85
N GLY A 368 10.59 19.80 35.06
CA GLY A 368 9.57 20.82 34.90
C GLY A 368 8.31 20.28 34.21
N SER A 369 7.18 20.48 34.86
CA SER A 369 5.83 20.28 34.30
C SER A 369 5.49 21.42 33.34
N LEU A 370 5.13 21.10 32.08
CA LEU A 370 4.55 22.04 31.13
C LEU A 370 3.11 22.34 31.53
N ALA A 371 2.87 23.51 32.12
CA ALA A 371 1.53 24.03 32.33
C ALA A 371 0.98 24.63 31.03
N ILE A 372 -0.09 24.05 30.52
CA ILE A 372 -0.90 24.63 29.46
C ILE A 372 -1.76 25.74 30.06
N GLY A 373 -1.42 26.97 29.74
CA GLY A 373 -2.19 28.16 30.16
C GLY A 373 -3.53 28.26 29.45
N SER A 374 -4.58 28.40 30.26
CA SER A 374 -5.95 28.70 29.81
C SER A 374 -6.04 30.17 29.40
N LEU A 375 -6.34 30.43 28.10
CA LEU A 375 -6.71 31.75 27.59
C LEU A 375 -8.20 32.00 27.84
N LYS A 376 -8.54 32.72 28.89
CA LYS A 376 -9.83 33.42 29.03
C LYS A 376 -9.66 34.80 28.42
N GLY A 377 -10.36 35.07 27.32
CA GLY A 377 -10.57 36.40 26.77
C GLY A 377 -11.85 36.97 27.38
N GLU A 378 -11.79 38.18 27.93
CA GLU A 378 -12.96 38.99 28.25
C GLU A 378 -13.22 40.02 27.14
N PRO A 379 -14.49 40.46 26.99
CA PRO A 379 -14.93 41.35 25.89
C PRO A 379 -14.80 42.83 26.22
N SER A 380 -14.51 43.60 25.20
CA SER A 380 -14.93 45.00 25.12
C SER A 380 -15.05 45.42 23.66
#